data_31a2a8e243abed24026355d2b71dc2f6
#
_entry.id   31a2a8e243abed24026355d2b71dc2f6
#
_cell.length_a   1.000
_cell.length_b   1.000
_cell.length_c   1.000
_cell.angle_alpha   90.00
_cell.angle_beta   90.00
_cell.angle_gamma   90.00
#
_symmetry.space_group_name_H-M   'P 1'
#
loop_
_entity.id
_entity.type
_entity.pdbx_description
1 polymer ?
#
loop_
_entity_poly.entity_id
_entity_poly.type
_entity_poly.pdbx_seq_one_letter_code
_entity_poly.pdbx_strand_id
1 'polypeptide(L)'
;MCSTTAGGAVDAILALVDLPAGVSVGEAAAPPPANAVARLAAAWGGGRGHRAEGRQLAAACAALDPQISAQLDEVFGDPHFRALEAAWRGIAWLVRRLGRCAGVRLEVVAATPGEEAAAVRAAVVEPWYAGAADVPPALVVVARPFDASPPSLALLAELAALGEEVQAGVVVEVGDDFFGPEGLASISSLAIHLAGDPYAGWRSLRDKEASGWLAAVYNRVCLRAAHGDDPGRAPFRYREAAGPLWGSPALVVALLAGDAFGATAWPGPVAGEVGELPLAGDRATAAAPSPAQVATLADHGIVALAPIAGRDRVRLAPAVTVHRPRHWPAEPARLLERARADFSYPLVVGQLAALLHHLTPGFAGRPDGAVAAATEAAFRGRLGEGAGLAVELSGHPERPDRRLLRLAITPPAPVLASQAPVEMAVAIPR
;
A
#
# COMPACT_ATOMS: atom_id res chain seq x y z
N MET A 1 26.13 -38.22 4.22
CA MET A 1 26.96 -37.37 5.08
C MET A 1 26.94 -35.98 4.48
N CYS A 2 26.10 -35.10 5.00
CA CYS A 2 26.22 -33.68 4.86
C CYS A 2 25.44 -33.06 6.03
N SER A 3 26.19 -32.76 7.07
CA SER A 3 25.70 -32.01 8.24
C SER A 3 25.81 -30.53 7.91
N THR A 4 24.71 -29.92 7.52
CA THR A 4 24.63 -28.45 7.37
C THR A 4 24.12 -27.91 8.68
N THR A 5 25.00 -27.29 9.45
CA THR A 5 24.73 -26.62 10.71
C THR A 5 23.77 -25.43 10.46
N ALA A 6 22.72 -25.33 11.24
CA ALA A 6 21.70 -24.28 11.19
C ALA A 6 22.24 -22.84 11.36
N GLY A 7 23.47 -22.65 11.82
CA GLY A 7 24.14 -21.36 11.95
C GLY A 7 24.44 -20.68 10.60
N GLY A 8 24.79 -21.46 9.56
CA GLY A 8 25.18 -20.88 8.28
C GLY A 8 24.05 -20.21 7.48
N ALA A 9 22.80 -20.56 7.75
CA ALA A 9 21.66 -19.96 7.06
C ALA A 9 21.29 -18.58 7.65
N VAL A 10 21.43 -18.39 8.94
CA VAL A 10 21.20 -17.12 9.63
C VAL A 10 22.31 -16.13 9.27
N ASP A 11 23.57 -16.56 9.25
CA ASP A 11 24.71 -15.73 8.85
C ASP A 11 24.63 -15.34 7.36
N ALA A 12 24.12 -16.21 6.50
CA ALA A 12 23.90 -15.89 5.08
C ALA A 12 22.76 -14.86 4.87
N ILE A 13 21.74 -14.88 5.69
CA ILE A 13 20.64 -13.90 5.65
C ILE A 13 21.11 -12.55 6.21
N LEU A 14 21.88 -12.56 7.30
CA LEU A 14 22.46 -11.33 7.90
C LEU A 14 23.49 -10.65 6.98
N ALA A 15 24.20 -11.44 6.16
CA ALA A 15 25.14 -10.91 5.16
C ALA A 15 24.47 -10.26 3.94
N LEU A 16 23.16 -10.49 3.74
CA LEU A 16 22.34 -9.90 2.67
C LEU A 16 21.63 -8.60 3.11
N VAL A 17 21.70 -8.25 4.40
CA VAL A 17 21.12 -7.03 4.94
C VAL A 17 22.24 -6.04 5.18
N ASP A 18 22.43 -5.07 4.29
CA ASP A 18 23.23 -3.88 4.55
C ASP A 18 22.57 -3.07 5.67
N LEU A 19 22.99 -3.32 6.90
CA LEU A 19 22.57 -2.50 8.04
C LEU A 19 23.31 -1.16 7.95
N PRO A 20 22.59 -0.03 8.05
CA PRO A 20 23.25 1.27 8.08
C PRO A 20 24.26 1.33 9.22
N ALA A 21 25.46 1.86 8.93
CA ALA A 21 26.55 1.97 9.89
C ALA A 21 26.09 2.78 11.12
N GLY A 22 25.96 2.11 12.26
CA GLY A 22 25.54 2.72 13.54
C GLY A 22 24.46 1.94 14.29
N VAL A 23 23.85 0.93 13.69
CA VAL A 23 23.02 -0.01 14.43
C VAL A 23 23.92 -1.06 15.06
N SER A 24 24.37 -0.81 16.29
CA SER A 24 24.87 -1.91 17.12
C SER A 24 23.69 -2.85 17.36
N VAL A 25 23.79 -4.08 16.89
CA VAL A 25 22.96 -5.18 17.41
C VAL A 25 23.19 -5.13 18.93
N GLY A 26 22.16 -4.68 19.66
CA GLY A 26 22.24 -4.61 21.11
C GLY A 26 22.77 -5.94 21.60
N GLU A 27 23.71 -5.91 22.56
CA GLU A 27 24.31 -7.08 23.16
C GLU A 27 23.25 -8.17 23.27
N ALA A 28 23.45 -9.25 22.52
CA ALA A 28 22.53 -10.37 22.51
C ALA A 28 22.25 -10.71 23.98
N ALA A 29 20.99 -10.67 24.38
CA ALA A 29 20.60 -11.01 25.74
C ALA A 29 21.36 -12.27 26.14
N ALA A 30 22.06 -12.21 27.25
CA ALA A 30 22.98 -13.25 27.69
C ALA A 30 22.32 -14.61 27.44
N PRO A 31 22.98 -15.57 26.80
CA PRO A 31 22.37 -16.85 26.47
C PRO A 31 21.72 -17.38 27.74
N PRO A 32 20.48 -17.92 27.66
CA PRO A 32 19.76 -18.39 28.83
C PRO A 32 20.70 -19.27 29.62
N PRO A 33 20.79 -19.09 30.95
CA PRO A 33 21.85 -19.65 31.74
C PRO A 33 21.97 -21.12 31.38
N ALA A 34 23.15 -21.52 30.91
CA ALA A 34 23.48 -22.89 30.48
C ALA A 34 22.99 -23.98 31.48
N ASN A 35 22.60 -23.55 32.64
CA ASN A 35 22.10 -24.32 33.74
C ASN A 35 20.74 -25.03 33.50
N ALA A 36 19.81 -24.51 32.67
CA ALA A 36 18.53 -25.21 32.46
C ALA A 36 18.68 -26.36 31.47
N VAL A 37 19.34 -26.11 30.34
CA VAL A 37 19.66 -27.16 29.36
C VAL A 37 20.73 -28.11 29.91
N ALA A 38 21.75 -27.60 30.64
CA ALA A 38 22.75 -28.40 31.30
C ALA A 38 22.16 -29.22 32.46
N ARG A 39 21.19 -28.74 33.23
CA ARG A 39 20.46 -29.51 34.24
C ARG A 39 19.58 -30.57 33.60
N LEU A 40 18.91 -30.28 32.49
CA LEU A 40 18.17 -31.27 31.72
C LEU A 40 19.13 -32.33 31.13
N ALA A 41 20.23 -31.93 30.52
CA ALA A 41 21.24 -32.81 29.99
C ALA A 41 21.93 -33.66 31.07
N ALA A 42 22.25 -33.09 32.26
CA ALA A 42 22.80 -33.78 33.38
C ALA A 42 21.78 -34.74 34.03
N ALA A 43 20.51 -34.38 34.11
CA ALA A 43 19.44 -35.27 34.54
C ALA A 43 19.23 -36.44 33.55
N TRP A 44 19.54 -36.26 32.28
CA TRP A 44 19.45 -37.32 31.28
C TRP A 44 20.76 -38.12 31.09
N GLY A 45 21.91 -37.52 31.38
CA GLY A 45 23.23 -38.14 31.13
C GLY A 45 23.74 -39.04 32.27
N GLY A 46 23.09 -39.08 33.41
CA GLY A 46 23.56 -39.75 34.64
C GLY A 46 23.27 -41.22 34.81
N GLY A 47 22.65 -41.90 33.83
CA GLY A 47 22.27 -43.30 33.99
C GLY A 47 22.28 -44.12 32.68
N ARG A 48 23.19 -45.05 32.56
CA ARG A 48 23.10 -46.08 31.54
C ARG A 48 21.75 -46.85 31.71
N GLY A 49 20.83 -46.67 30.76
CA GLY A 49 19.76 -47.63 30.55
C GLY A 49 18.36 -47.28 31.03
N HIS A 50 18.07 -46.03 31.43
CA HIS A 50 16.69 -45.65 31.70
C HIS A 50 16.07 -44.94 30.51
N ARG A 51 15.10 -45.57 29.86
CA ARG A 51 14.07 -44.87 29.10
C ARG A 51 13.43 -43.87 30.06
N ALA A 52 13.64 -42.58 29.83
CA ALA A 52 12.91 -41.52 30.54
C ALA A 52 11.42 -41.91 30.44
N GLU A 53 10.79 -42.19 31.57
CA GLU A 53 9.36 -42.51 31.57
C GLU A 53 8.64 -41.36 30.86
N GLY A 54 7.76 -41.62 29.92
CA GLY A 54 7.09 -40.61 29.12
C GLY A 54 6.43 -39.53 29.97
N ARG A 55 6.09 -39.84 31.25
CA ARG A 55 5.61 -38.90 32.27
C ARG A 55 6.66 -37.87 32.70
N GLN A 56 7.93 -38.23 32.84
CA GLN A 56 9.01 -37.30 33.24
C GLN A 56 9.32 -36.34 32.09
N LEU A 57 9.32 -36.83 30.85
CA LEU A 57 9.48 -35.97 29.67
C LEU A 57 8.31 -35.00 29.53
N ALA A 58 7.07 -35.49 29.70
CA ALA A 58 5.88 -34.64 29.66
C ALA A 58 5.91 -33.55 30.74
N ALA A 59 6.36 -33.88 31.95
CA ALA A 59 6.48 -32.95 33.07
C ALA A 59 7.58 -31.87 32.78
N ALA A 60 8.70 -32.29 32.18
CA ALA A 60 9.79 -31.37 31.80
C ALA A 60 9.33 -30.41 30.67
N CYS A 61 8.63 -30.91 29.67
CA CYS A 61 8.04 -30.08 28.62
C CYS A 61 7.02 -29.09 29.21
N ALA A 62 6.11 -29.56 30.08
CA ALA A 62 5.14 -28.69 30.71
C ALA A 62 5.75 -27.61 31.64
N ALA A 63 6.95 -27.82 32.15
CA ALA A 63 7.70 -26.80 32.90
C ALA A 63 8.43 -25.78 32.01
N LEU A 64 8.80 -26.17 30.78
CA LEU A 64 9.47 -25.29 29.80
C LEU A 64 8.50 -24.48 28.96
N ASP A 65 7.34 -25.04 28.64
CA ASP A 65 6.31 -24.39 27.80
C ASP A 65 5.96 -22.96 28.25
N PRO A 66 5.71 -22.67 29.54
CA PRO A 66 5.41 -21.31 30.01
C PRO A 66 6.59 -20.34 29.81
N GLN A 67 7.83 -20.78 29.95
CA GLN A 67 9.01 -19.94 29.80
C GLN A 67 9.25 -19.60 28.34
N ILE A 68 9.11 -20.59 27.44
CA ILE A 68 9.19 -20.39 25.98
C ILE A 68 8.04 -19.48 25.53
N SER A 69 6.82 -19.71 26.05
CA SER A 69 5.66 -18.88 25.73
C SER A 69 5.88 -17.42 26.12
N ALA A 70 6.40 -17.17 27.33
CA ALA A 70 6.70 -15.79 27.78
C ALA A 70 7.72 -15.09 26.88
N GLN A 71 8.81 -15.80 26.50
CA GLN A 71 9.79 -15.24 25.57
C GLN A 71 9.23 -14.98 24.18
N LEU A 72 8.36 -15.85 23.67
CA LEU A 72 7.69 -15.64 22.40
C LEU A 72 6.70 -14.48 22.46
N ASP A 73 5.99 -14.31 23.58
CA ASP A 73 5.09 -13.18 23.80
C ASP A 73 5.84 -11.85 23.84
N GLU A 74 7.06 -11.80 24.39
CA GLU A 74 7.92 -10.60 24.31
C GLU A 74 8.28 -10.28 22.87
N VAL A 75 8.65 -11.28 22.06
CA VAL A 75 9.03 -11.08 20.64
C VAL A 75 7.80 -10.70 19.80
N PHE A 76 6.73 -11.51 19.85
CA PHE A 76 5.52 -11.28 19.04
C PHE A 76 4.66 -10.11 19.55
N GLY A 77 4.86 -9.67 20.80
CA GLY A 77 4.24 -8.48 21.37
C GLY A 77 4.98 -7.19 21.06
N ASP A 78 6.25 -7.27 20.67
CA ASP A 78 7.04 -6.07 20.36
C ASP A 78 6.48 -5.30 19.16
N PRO A 79 6.14 -4.00 19.30
CA PRO A 79 5.51 -3.22 18.23
C PRO A 79 6.38 -3.07 16.99
N HIS A 80 7.71 -2.98 17.14
CA HIS A 80 8.64 -2.83 16.02
C HIS A 80 8.77 -4.14 15.25
N PHE A 81 8.86 -5.25 15.97
CA PHE A 81 8.85 -6.58 15.34
C PHE A 81 7.56 -6.82 14.57
N ARG A 82 6.40 -6.50 15.18
CA ARG A 82 5.08 -6.65 14.52
C ARG A 82 4.96 -5.77 13.27
N ALA A 83 5.43 -4.54 13.34
CA ALA A 83 5.43 -3.64 12.18
C ALA A 83 6.30 -4.19 11.03
N LEU A 84 7.50 -4.69 11.36
CA LEU A 84 8.41 -5.30 10.40
C LEU A 84 7.82 -6.60 9.80
N GLU A 85 7.26 -7.48 10.65
CA GLU A 85 6.60 -8.70 10.19
C GLU A 85 5.42 -8.38 9.27
N ALA A 86 4.60 -7.37 9.61
CA ALA A 86 3.47 -6.94 8.79
C ALA A 86 3.92 -6.40 7.43
N ALA A 87 4.97 -5.57 7.39
CA ALA A 87 5.53 -5.02 6.16
C ALA A 87 6.01 -6.15 5.24
N TRP A 88 6.86 -7.06 5.73
CA TRP A 88 7.41 -8.14 4.90
C TRP A 88 6.36 -9.18 4.47
N ARG A 89 5.41 -9.52 5.34
CA ARG A 89 4.30 -10.41 4.96
C ARG A 89 3.38 -9.76 3.93
N GLY A 90 3.13 -8.46 4.08
CA GLY A 90 2.35 -7.70 3.11
C GLY A 90 3.02 -7.65 1.74
N ILE A 91 4.32 -7.34 1.68
CA ILE A 91 5.11 -7.38 0.44
C ILE A 91 5.10 -8.79 -0.16
N ALA A 92 5.36 -9.82 0.64
CA ALA A 92 5.34 -11.20 0.17
C ALA A 92 3.96 -11.62 -0.36
N TRP A 93 2.88 -11.11 0.24
CA TRP A 93 1.52 -11.33 -0.24
C TRP A 93 1.28 -10.67 -1.60
N LEU A 94 1.68 -9.41 -1.78
CA LEU A 94 1.61 -8.72 -3.08
C LEU A 94 2.43 -9.44 -4.15
N VAL A 95 3.68 -9.82 -3.85
CA VAL A 95 4.55 -10.53 -4.80
C VAL A 95 3.93 -11.86 -5.24
N ARG A 96 3.35 -12.63 -4.32
CA ARG A 96 2.69 -13.89 -4.67
C ARG A 96 1.48 -13.70 -5.57
N ARG A 97 0.72 -12.61 -5.35
CA ARG A 97 -0.51 -12.33 -6.09
C ARG A 97 -0.23 -11.68 -7.45
N LEU A 98 0.64 -10.68 -7.48
CA LEU A 98 0.94 -9.87 -8.67
C LEU A 98 2.11 -10.42 -9.50
N GLY A 99 2.94 -11.30 -8.97
CA GLY A 99 4.11 -11.82 -9.67
C GLY A 99 3.81 -12.62 -10.95
N ARG A 100 2.54 -12.92 -11.22
CA ARG A 100 2.08 -13.53 -12.48
C ARG A 100 1.49 -12.51 -13.46
N CYS A 101 1.32 -11.27 -13.03
CA CYS A 101 0.78 -10.19 -13.88
C CYS A 101 1.90 -9.61 -14.73
N ALA A 102 1.89 -9.87 -16.03
CA ALA A 102 2.85 -9.27 -16.94
C ALA A 102 2.73 -7.74 -16.93
N GLY A 103 3.85 -7.03 -16.88
CA GLY A 103 3.89 -5.58 -16.91
C GLY A 103 3.68 -4.91 -15.54
N VAL A 104 3.61 -5.67 -14.44
CA VAL A 104 3.62 -5.14 -13.08
C VAL A 104 5.01 -5.34 -12.47
N ARG A 105 5.63 -4.23 -12.03
CA ARG A 105 6.89 -4.19 -11.30
C ARG A 105 6.62 -3.65 -9.90
N LEU A 106 7.19 -4.30 -8.89
CA LEU A 106 7.15 -3.84 -7.50
C LEU A 106 8.54 -3.37 -7.08
N GLU A 107 8.61 -2.19 -6.54
CA GLU A 107 9.81 -1.63 -5.93
C GLU A 107 9.52 -1.37 -4.45
N VAL A 108 10.49 -1.64 -3.61
CA VAL A 108 10.39 -1.41 -2.16
C VAL A 108 11.38 -0.33 -1.77
N VAL A 109 10.87 0.72 -1.15
CA VAL A 109 11.66 1.84 -0.65
C VAL A 109 11.56 1.84 0.87
N ALA A 110 12.71 1.82 1.54
CA ALA A 110 12.76 1.99 2.98
C ALA A 110 12.62 3.48 3.32
N ALA A 111 11.75 3.78 4.29
CA ALA A 111 11.55 5.14 4.78
C ALA A 111 11.49 5.15 6.30
N THR A 112 12.07 6.17 6.92
CA THR A 112 11.89 6.45 8.34
C THR A 112 10.50 7.05 8.56
N PRO A 113 9.76 6.67 9.61
CA PRO A 113 8.49 7.29 9.94
C PRO A 113 8.61 8.83 10.05
N GLY A 114 7.81 9.55 9.25
CA GLY A 114 7.86 11.01 9.12
C GLY A 114 8.71 11.51 7.94
N GLU A 115 9.53 10.68 7.31
CA GLU A 115 10.39 11.03 6.17
C GLU A 115 9.92 10.39 4.86
N GLU A 116 8.70 9.86 4.81
CA GLU A 116 8.19 9.14 3.64
C GLU A 116 8.13 10.01 2.38
N ALA A 117 7.80 11.29 2.52
CA ALA A 117 7.82 12.22 1.39
C ALA A 117 9.24 12.42 0.83
N ALA A 118 10.25 12.54 1.71
CA ALA A 118 11.65 12.63 1.30
C ALA A 118 12.12 11.33 0.61
N ALA A 119 11.72 10.16 1.13
CA ALA A 119 12.03 8.87 0.53
C ALA A 119 11.38 8.72 -0.86
N VAL A 120 10.11 9.14 -1.02
CA VAL A 120 9.43 9.15 -2.34
C VAL A 120 10.13 10.13 -3.28
N ARG A 121 10.52 11.31 -2.83
CA ARG A 121 11.24 12.30 -3.65
C ARG A 121 12.55 11.70 -4.16
N ALA A 122 13.36 11.12 -3.31
CA ALA A 122 14.65 10.53 -3.66
C ALA A 122 14.52 9.29 -4.58
N ALA A 123 13.52 8.45 -4.34
CA ALA A 123 13.36 7.19 -5.08
C ALA A 123 12.57 7.34 -6.40
N VAL A 124 11.69 8.33 -6.49
CA VAL A 124 10.74 8.47 -7.61
C VAL A 124 10.96 9.77 -8.38
N VAL A 125 10.92 10.92 -7.66
CA VAL A 125 10.90 12.24 -8.30
C VAL A 125 12.25 12.59 -8.91
N GLU A 126 13.32 12.46 -8.15
CA GLU A 126 14.68 12.78 -8.60
C GLU A 126 15.14 11.91 -9.78
N PRO A 127 14.99 10.58 -9.75
CA PRO A 127 15.31 9.74 -10.91
C PRO A 127 14.47 10.07 -12.15
N TRP A 128 13.20 10.45 -11.95
CA TRP A 128 12.33 10.86 -13.04
C TRP A 128 12.84 12.12 -13.73
N TYR A 129 13.16 13.17 -12.99
CA TYR A 129 13.70 14.41 -13.55
C TYR A 129 15.13 14.28 -14.09
N ALA A 130 15.93 13.38 -13.53
CA ALA A 130 17.25 13.07 -14.03
C ALA A 130 17.24 12.24 -15.33
N GLY A 131 16.05 11.76 -15.78
CA GLY A 131 15.95 10.87 -16.93
C GLY A 131 16.55 9.47 -16.68
N ALA A 132 16.74 9.12 -15.41
CA ALA A 132 17.24 7.81 -14.99
C ALA A 132 16.12 6.76 -14.85
N ALA A 133 14.88 7.21 -14.75
CA ALA A 133 13.69 6.34 -14.71
C ALA A 133 13.04 6.31 -16.09
N ASP A 134 12.87 5.10 -16.65
CA ASP A 134 12.23 4.91 -17.96
C ASP A 134 10.71 5.14 -17.91
N VAL A 135 10.08 4.82 -16.78
CA VAL A 135 8.63 4.92 -16.57
C VAL A 135 8.36 5.40 -15.16
N PRO A 136 7.46 6.39 -14.95
CA PRO A 136 7.03 6.77 -13.62
C PRO A 136 6.24 5.63 -12.97
N PRO A 137 6.21 5.55 -11.62
CA PRO A 137 5.35 4.59 -10.96
C PRO A 137 3.87 4.92 -11.26
N ALA A 138 3.06 3.90 -11.46
CA ALA A 138 1.60 4.09 -11.56
C ALA A 138 0.98 4.38 -10.20
N LEU A 139 1.58 3.84 -9.13
CA LEU A 139 1.07 3.89 -7.78
C LEU A 139 2.21 3.90 -6.76
N VAL A 140 2.12 4.79 -5.78
CA VAL A 140 2.96 4.84 -4.58
C VAL A 140 2.13 4.36 -3.39
N VAL A 141 2.62 3.41 -2.62
CA VAL A 141 1.92 2.84 -1.46
C VAL A 141 2.71 3.13 -0.20
N VAL A 142 2.12 3.87 0.73
CA VAL A 142 2.71 4.13 2.05
C VAL A 142 1.98 3.27 3.07
N ALA A 143 2.58 2.14 3.41
CA ALA A 143 1.94 1.09 4.20
C ALA A 143 2.18 1.28 5.72
N ARG A 144 1.87 2.46 6.23
CA ARG A 144 1.85 2.76 7.66
C ARG A 144 0.62 3.59 8.04
N PRO A 145 0.16 3.52 9.30
CA PRO A 145 -1.00 4.29 9.76
C PRO A 145 -0.68 5.79 9.89
N PHE A 146 -1.61 6.62 9.42
CA PHE A 146 -1.66 8.06 9.65
C PHE A 146 -2.83 8.40 10.57
N ASP A 147 -2.62 9.37 11.45
CA ASP A 147 -3.63 9.98 12.31
C ASP A 147 -4.08 11.34 11.77
N ALA A 148 -4.99 12.02 12.48
CA ALA A 148 -5.46 13.36 12.12
C ALA A 148 -4.61 14.49 12.71
N SER A 149 -3.42 14.22 13.24
CA SER A 149 -2.52 15.22 13.80
C SER A 149 -1.96 16.17 12.73
N PRO A 150 -1.62 17.42 13.08
CA PRO A 150 -1.06 18.36 12.14
C PRO A 150 0.20 17.86 11.40
N PRO A 151 1.17 17.17 12.05
CA PRO A 151 2.31 16.59 11.34
C PRO A 151 1.92 15.54 10.31
N SER A 152 1.00 14.61 10.66
CA SER A 152 0.49 13.61 9.74
C SER A 152 -0.21 14.24 8.54
N LEU A 153 -1.05 15.25 8.78
CA LEU A 153 -1.77 15.95 7.71
C LEU A 153 -0.83 16.76 6.81
N ALA A 154 0.23 17.35 7.35
CA ALA A 154 1.26 18.03 6.56
C ALA A 154 1.97 17.05 5.62
N LEU A 155 2.37 15.89 6.14
CA LEU A 155 3.01 14.84 5.35
C LEU A 155 2.07 14.27 4.27
N LEU A 156 0.80 14.07 4.59
CA LEU A 156 -0.20 13.66 3.59
C LEU A 156 -0.36 14.69 2.47
N ALA A 157 -0.27 15.99 2.80
CA ALA A 157 -0.31 17.06 1.81
C ALA A 157 0.94 17.04 0.90
N GLU A 158 2.12 16.77 1.45
CA GLU A 158 3.35 16.59 0.68
C GLU A 158 3.27 15.38 -0.23
N LEU A 159 2.83 14.24 0.28
CA LEU A 159 2.66 13.02 -0.51
C LEU A 159 1.66 13.21 -1.66
N ALA A 160 0.55 13.93 -1.42
CA ALA A 160 -0.40 14.28 -2.46
C ALA A 160 0.24 15.16 -3.54
N ALA A 161 1.02 16.17 -3.16
CA ALA A 161 1.73 17.05 -4.09
C ALA A 161 2.79 16.30 -4.91
N LEU A 162 3.51 15.34 -4.30
CA LEU A 162 4.44 14.48 -5.02
C LEU A 162 3.72 13.58 -6.03
N GLY A 163 2.54 13.04 -5.65
CA GLY A 163 1.71 12.26 -6.57
C GLY A 163 1.26 13.09 -7.78
N GLU A 164 0.87 14.35 -7.57
CA GLU A 164 0.54 15.29 -8.64
C GLU A 164 1.76 15.60 -9.51
N GLU A 165 2.93 15.83 -8.90
CA GLU A 165 4.18 16.18 -9.58
C GLU A 165 4.63 15.09 -10.57
N VAL A 166 4.56 13.82 -10.15
CA VAL A 166 4.95 12.67 -10.99
C VAL A 166 3.76 11.98 -11.69
N GLN A 167 2.55 12.49 -11.47
CA GLN A 167 1.29 11.94 -11.99
C GLN A 167 1.09 10.46 -11.62
N ALA A 168 1.36 10.13 -10.38
CA ALA A 168 1.17 8.80 -9.81
C ALA A 168 0.15 8.84 -8.67
N GLY A 169 -0.77 7.87 -8.63
CA GLY A 169 -1.66 7.73 -7.48
C GLY A 169 -0.86 7.42 -6.21
N VAL A 170 -1.26 8.00 -5.08
CA VAL A 170 -0.68 7.72 -3.77
C VAL A 170 -1.74 7.09 -2.88
N VAL A 171 -1.41 5.97 -2.25
CA VAL A 171 -2.30 5.29 -1.31
C VAL A 171 -1.65 5.24 0.07
N VAL A 172 -2.40 5.64 1.07
CA VAL A 172 -1.96 5.67 2.47
C VAL A 172 -2.94 4.91 3.36
N GLU A 173 -2.47 4.48 4.52
CA GLU A 173 -3.31 3.87 5.56
C GLU A 173 -3.83 4.95 6.52
N VAL A 174 -5.12 4.94 6.82
CA VAL A 174 -5.71 5.65 7.96
C VAL A 174 -5.74 4.69 9.15
N GLY A 175 -5.05 5.06 10.24
CA GLY A 175 -5.03 4.29 11.47
C GLY A 175 -6.30 4.45 12.31
N ASP A 176 -6.46 3.60 13.32
CA ASP A 176 -7.56 3.73 14.29
C ASP A 176 -7.47 5.05 15.06
N ASP A 177 -6.25 5.52 15.36
CA ASP A 177 -5.99 6.79 16.06
C ASP A 177 -6.47 8.03 15.28
N PHE A 178 -6.70 7.89 13.97
CA PHE A 178 -7.31 8.95 13.17
C PHE A 178 -8.69 9.34 13.70
N PHE A 179 -9.43 8.38 14.26
CA PHE A 179 -10.77 8.57 14.81
C PHE A 179 -10.77 8.91 16.31
N GLY A 180 -9.59 9.14 16.89
CA GLY A 180 -9.40 9.37 18.30
C GLY A 180 -9.05 8.09 19.08
N PRO A 181 -8.75 8.21 20.38
CA PRO A 181 -8.17 7.12 21.18
C PRO A 181 -9.07 5.89 21.34
N GLU A 182 -10.38 6.05 21.16
CA GLU A 182 -11.34 4.94 21.30
C GLU A 182 -11.68 4.28 19.94
N GLY A 183 -11.15 4.83 18.83
CA GLY A 183 -11.33 4.31 17.49
C GLY A 183 -12.74 4.45 16.91
N LEU A 184 -12.93 3.99 15.68
CA LEU A 184 -14.18 4.14 14.91
C LEU A 184 -15.40 3.50 15.60
N ALA A 185 -15.21 2.41 16.32
CA ALA A 185 -16.32 1.63 16.91
C ALA A 185 -17.07 2.38 18.00
N SER A 186 -16.43 3.33 18.70
CA SER A 186 -17.01 4.11 19.79
C SER A 186 -17.84 5.31 19.30
N ILE A 187 -17.74 5.67 18.02
CA ILE A 187 -18.33 6.89 17.47
C ILE A 187 -19.80 6.64 17.13
N SER A 188 -20.69 7.32 17.84
CA SER A 188 -22.15 7.22 17.63
C SER A 188 -22.61 7.89 16.33
N SER A 189 -22.01 9.01 15.96
CA SER A 189 -22.30 9.75 14.71
C SER A 189 -21.02 10.18 14.02
N LEU A 190 -20.58 9.37 13.08
CA LEU A 190 -19.32 9.58 12.37
C LEU A 190 -19.31 10.89 11.55
N ALA A 191 -20.43 11.26 10.94
CA ALA A 191 -20.55 12.50 10.17
C ALA A 191 -20.33 13.74 11.07
N ILE A 192 -20.93 13.76 12.26
CA ILE A 192 -20.74 14.85 13.23
C ILE A 192 -19.30 14.85 13.74
N HIS A 193 -18.76 13.70 14.04
CA HIS A 193 -17.39 13.54 14.52
C HIS A 193 -16.38 14.12 13.52
N LEU A 194 -16.44 13.73 12.25
CA LEU A 194 -15.55 14.20 11.18
C LEU A 194 -15.81 15.67 10.77
N ALA A 195 -16.96 16.23 11.11
CA ALA A 195 -17.25 17.66 10.95
C ALA A 195 -16.64 18.51 12.08
N GLY A 196 -16.23 17.91 13.20
CA GLY A 196 -15.67 18.59 14.36
C GLY A 196 -14.33 19.32 14.11
N ASP A 197 -13.95 20.19 15.03
CA ASP A 197 -12.73 21.00 14.93
C ASP A 197 -11.42 20.19 14.80
N PRO A 198 -11.25 19.04 15.45
CA PRO A 198 -10.04 18.22 15.27
C PRO A 198 -9.75 17.85 13.81
N TYR A 199 -10.79 17.81 12.96
CA TYR A 199 -10.68 17.46 11.54
C TYR A 199 -10.64 18.67 10.60
N ALA A 200 -10.47 19.89 11.11
CA ALA A 200 -10.37 21.09 10.27
C ALA A 200 -9.19 20.99 9.28
N GLY A 201 -8.05 20.47 9.74
CA GLY A 201 -6.88 20.23 8.89
C GLY A 201 -7.15 19.19 7.79
N TRP A 202 -7.86 18.10 8.12
CA TRP A 202 -8.29 17.11 7.13
C TRP A 202 -9.22 17.73 6.07
N ARG A 203 -10.21 18.52 6.49
CA ARG A 203 -11.10 19.22 5.55
C ARG A 203 -10.31 20.18 4.65
N SER A 204 -9.33 20.91 5.20
CA SER A 204 -8.46 21.80 4.42
C SER A 204 -7.60 21.03 3.41
N LEU A 205 -7.09 19.85 3.77
CA LEU A 205 -6.37 18.97 2.84
C LEU A 205 -7.28 18.56 1.67
N ARG A 206 -8.53 18.19 1.94
CA ARG A 206 -9.52 17.79 0.94
C ARG A 206 -9.85 18.87 -0.09
N ASP A 207 -9.64 20.14 0.25
CA ASP A 207 -9.91 21.28 -0.64
C ASP A 207 -8.75 21.60 -1.60
N LYS A 208 -7.59 20.94 -1.40
CA LYS A 208 -6.42 21.08 -2.29
C LYS A 208 -6.62 20.24 -3.54
N GLU A 209 -6.16 20.74 -4.70
CA GLU A 209 -6.26 19.99 -5.97
C GLU A 209 -5.41 18.71 -5.93
N ALA A 210 -4.21 18.79 -5.37
CA ALA A 210 -3.32 17.65 -5.22
C ALA A 210 -3.95 16.47 -4.45
N SER A 211 -4.95 16.72 -3.58
CA SER A 211 -5.65 15.65 -2.86
C SER A 211 -6.39 14.66 -3.76
N GLY A 212 -6.61 15.02 -5.04
CA GLY A 212 -7.11 14.11 -6.07
C GLY A 212 -6.14 12.99 -6.46
N TRP A 213 -4.87 13.09 -6.06
CA TRP A 213 -3.86 12.05 -6.26
C TRP A 213 -3.71 11.13 -5.06
N LEU A 214 -4.40 11.41 -3.95
CA LEU A 214 -4.27 10.70 -2.68
C LEU A 214 -5.53 9.88 -2.36
N ALA A 215 -5.37 8.59 -2.08
CA ALA A 215 -6.40 7.73 -1.50
C ALA A 215 -6.01 7.35 -0.07
N ALA A 216 -6.88 7.62 0.89
CA ALA A 216 -6.71 7.28 2.29
C ALA A 216 -7.58 6.07 2.63
N VAL A 217 -6.98 4.95 3.04
CA VAL A 217 -7.66 3.67 3.19
C VAL A 217 -7.67 3.23 4.65
N TYR A 218 -8.83 2.88 5.15
CA TYR A 218 -9.07 2.41 6.51
C TYR A 218 -9.40 0.92 6.55
N ASN A 219 -9.14 0.33 7.72
CA ASN A 219 -9.46 -1.02 8.15
C ASN A 219 -8.42 -2.07 7.71
N ARG A 220 -7.46 -2.31 8.61
CA ARG A 220 -6.36 -3.26 8.39
C ARG A 220 -6.87 -4.68 8.09
N VAL A 221 -6.11 -5.41 7.25
CA VAL A 221 -6.39 -6.79 6.88
C VAL A 221 -5.55 -7.77 7.71
N CYS A 222 -6.09 -8.95 7.96
CA CYS A 222 -5.34 -10.01 8.63
C CYS A 222 -4.27 -10.58 7.66
N LEU A 223 -3.01 -10.56 8.07
CA LEU A 223 -1.90 -11.19 7.35
C LEU A 223 -1.50 -12.54 7.94
N ARG A 224 -1.82 -12.75 9.22
CA ARG A 224 -1.57 -14.00 9.95
C ARG A 224 -2.54 -14.08 11.14
N ALA A 225 -3.19 -15.23 11.29
CA ALA A 225 -3.91 -15.54 12.53
C ALA A 225 -2.93 -15.62 13.71
N ALA A 226 -3.43 -15.44 14.93
CA ALA A 226 -2.61 -15.63 16.12
C ALA A 226 -2.06 -17.05 16.19
N HIS A 227 -0.83 -17.21 16.64
CA HIS A 227 -0.28 -18.54 16.87
C HIS A 227 -1.09 -19.24 17.96
N GLY A 228 -1.41 -20.53 17.73
CA GLY A 228 -2.19 -21.35 18.66
C GLY A 228 -3.69 -21.39 18.35
N ASP A 229 -4.18 -20.62 17.40
CA ASP A 229 -5.58 -20.75 16.93
C ASP A 229 -5.78 -21.98 16.05
N ASP A 230 -4.69 -22.59 15.53
CA ASP A 230 -4.71 -23.87 14.83
C ASP A 230 -3.99 -24.95 15.66
N PRO A 231 -4.73 -25.76 16.45
CA PRO A 231 -4.16 -26.69 17.43
C PRO A 231 -3.43 -27.91 16.84
N GLY A 232 -3.37 -28.06 15.52
CA GLY A 232 -2.87 -29.27 14.88
C GLY A 232 -1.39 -29.27 14.49
N ARG A 233 -0.65 -28.16 14.59
CA ARG A 233 0.67 -28.03 13.92
C ARG A 233 1.88 -27.74 14.80
N ALA A 234 1.72 -27.40 16.07
CA ALA A 234 2.86 -27.00 16.89
C ALA A 234 3.37 -28.12 17.80
N PRO A 235 4.70 -28.33 17.92
CA PRO A 235 5.30 -29.31 18.82
C PRO A 235 5.11 -28.97 20.32
N PHE A 236 4.73 -27.73 20.65
CA PHE A 236 4.35 -27.28 21.98
C PHE A 236 3.12 -26.37 21.90
N ARG A 237 2.41 -26.23 23.04
CA ARG A 237 1.18 -25.42 23.11
C ARG A 237 1.54 -23.96 23.39
N TYR A 238 1.76 -23.19 22.34
CA TYR A 238 1.91 -21.74 22.42
C TYR A 238 0.61 -21.07 21.97
N ARG A 239 0.17 -20.07 22.70
CA ARG A 239 -0.95 -19.20 22.33
C ARG A 239 -0.48 -17.74 22.42
N GLU A 240 -0.41 -17.09 21.28
CA GLU A 240 0.07 -15.72 21.17
C GLU A 240 -0.88 -14.74 21.86
N ALA A 241 -0.37 -14.02 22.87
CA ALA A 241 -1.16 -13.03 23.61
C ALA A 241 -1.41 -11.76 22.80
N ALA A 242 -0.49 -11.39 21.89
CA ALA A 242 -0.59 -10.20 21.05
C ALA A 242 -1.68 -10.28 19.96
N GLY A 243 -2.25 -11.46 19.76
CA GLY A 243 -3.32 -11.69 18.78
C GLY A 243 -2.87 -11.68 17.33
N PRO A 244 -3.79 -11.56 16.37
CA PRO A 244 -3.52 -11.62 14.95
C PRO A 244 -2.58 -10.52 14.47
N LEU A 245 -1.86 -10.78 13.39
CA LEU A 245 -1.04 -9.78 12.73
C LEU A 245 -1.86 -9.04 11.67
N TRP A 246 -1.96 -7.74 11.82
CA TRP A 246 -2.69 -6.87 10.91
C TRP A 246 -1.75 -6.16 9.94
N GLY A 247 -2.11 -6.14 8.66
CA GLY A 247 -1.38 -5.43 7.61
C GLY A 247 -2.13 -4.24 7.07
N SER A 248 -1.40 -3.38 6.37
CA SER A 248 -1.94 -2.15 5.80
C SER A 248 -3.04 -2.42 4.77
N PRO A 249 -4.19 -1.74 4.85
CA PRO A 249 -5.25 -1.80 3.85
C PRO A 249 -4.82 -1.20 2.50
N ALA A 250 -3.80 -0.35 2.48
CA ALA A 250 -3.24 0.21 1.26
C ALA A 250 -2.73 -0.86 0.28
N LEU A 251 -2.27 -2.01 0.81
CA LEU A 251 -1.85 -3.16 0.01
C LEU A 251 -3.00 -3.80 -0.79
N VAL A 252 -4.23 -3.73 -0.26
CA VAL A 252 -5.42 -4.23 -0.97
C VAL A 252 -5.72 -3.38 -2.20
N VAL A 253 -5.55 -2.06 -2.10
CA VAL A 253 -5.69 -1.14 -3.24
C VAL A 253 -4.65 -1.42 -4.31
N ALA A 254 -3.39 -1.62 -3.90
CA ALA A 254 -2.30 -1.99 -4.81
C ALA A 254 -2.57 -3.30 -5.54
N LEU A 255 -3.09 -4.31 -4.81
CA LEU A 255 -3.47 -5.58 -5.41
C LEU A 255 -4.58 -5.41 -6.44
N LEU A 256 -5.66 -4.69 -6.10
CA LEU A 256 -6.79 -4.48 -7.01
C LEU A 256 -6.38 -3.68 -8.26
N ALA A 257 -5.49 -2.68 -8.11
CA ALA A 257 -4.94 -1.93 -9.24
C ALA A 257 -4.10 -2.84 -10.16
N GLY A 258 -3.28 -3.72 -9.57
CA GLY A 258 -2.50 -4.70 -10.32
C GLY A 258 -3.35 -5.77 -10.99
N ASP A 259 -4.38 -6.28 -10.32
CA ASP A 259 -5.34 -7.25 -10.88
C ASP A 259 -6.13 -6.62 -12.03
N ALA A 260 -6.59 -5.37 -11.88
CA ALA A 260 -7.26 -4.61 -12.94
C ALA A 260 -6.34 -4.44 -14.16
N PHE A 261 -5.07 -4.07 -13.92
CA PHE A 261 -4.07 -3.94 -14.97
C PHE A 261 -3.82 -5.27 -15.69
N GLY A 262 -3.68 -6.36 -14.96
CA GLY A 262 -3.51 -7.70 -15.55
C GLY A 262 -4.69 -8.14 -16.42
N ALA A 263 -5.91 -7.75 -16.05
CA ALA A 263 -7.13 -8.10 -16.78
C ALA A 263 -7.41 -7.19 -17.99
N THR A 264 -7.14 -5.89 -17.88
CA THR A 264 -7.58 -4.87 -18.85
C THR A 264 -6.43 -4.06 -19.45
N ALA A 265 -5.21 -4.23 -18.95
CA ALA A 265 -4.07 -3.36 -19.17
C ALA A 265 -4.28 -1.90 -18.67
N TRP A 266 -5.29 -1.66 -17.81
CA TRP A 266 -5.53 -0.40 -17.12
C TRP A 266 -5.56 -0.62 -15.61
N PRO A 267 -4.97 0.26 -14.79
CA PRO A 267 -4.91 0.09 -13.33
C PRO A 267 -6.21 0.45 -12.60
N GLY A 268 -7.29 0.63 -13.32
CA GLY A 268 -8.63 0.93 -12.80
C GLY A 268 -9.71 0.19 -13.60
N PRO A 269 -10.93 0.07 -13.06
CA PRO A 269 -11.38 0.59 -11.76
C PRO A 269 -10.81 -0.18 -10.57
N VAL A 270 -10.49 0.55 -9.50
CA VAL A 270 -10.03 -0.04 -8.23
C VAL A 270 -11.26 -0.31 -7.37
N ALA A 271 -11.87 -1.45 -7.56
CA ALA A 271 -13.02 -1.91 -6.79
C ALA A 271 -13.12 -3.43 -6.87
N GLY A 272 -13.74 -4.06 -5.89
CA GLY A 272 -13.96 -5.49 -5.93
C GLY A 272 -13.74 -6.20 -4.60
N GLU A 273 -13.54 -7.51 -4.70
CA GLU A 273 -13.33 -8.38 -3.55
C GLU A 273 -11.95 -9.01 -3.62
N VAL A 274 -11.25 -9.00 -2.50
CA VAL A 274 -9.98 -9.73 -2.31
C VAL A 274 -10.22 -10.85 -1.33
N GLY A 275 -9.91 -12.07 -1.75
CA GLY A 275 -10.06 -13.30 -0.96
C GLY A 275 -8.72 -13.91 -0.56
N GLU A 276 -8.81 -15.08 0.06
CA GLU A 276 -7.66 -15.86 0.56
C GLU A 276 -6.87 -15.12 1.64
N LEU A 277 -7.58 -14.34 2.46
CA LEU A 277 -7.00 -13.68 3.61
C LEU A 277 -7.14 -14.57 4.86
N PRO A 278 -6.12 -14.63 5.72
CA PRO A 278 -6.26 -15.27 7.02
C PRO A 278 -7.43 -14.68 7.83
N LEU A 279 -8.09 -15.52 8.60
CA LEU A 279 -9.16 -15.08 9.50
C LEU A 279 -8.61 -14.87 10.91
N ALA A 280 -9.07 -13.81 11.53
CA ALA A 280 -8.94 -13.57 12.97
C ALA A 280 -10.33 -13.76 13.59
N GLY A 281 -10.58 -14.97 14.09
CA GLY A 281 -11.93 -15.40 14.42
C GLY A 281 -12.80 -15.57 13.18
N ASP A 282 -13.80 -14.72 13.00
CA ASP A 282 -14.75 -14.74 11.89
C ASP A 282 -14.49 -13.67 10.82
N ARG A 283 -13.41 -12.88 10.94
CA ARG A 283 -13.16 -11.71 10.12
C ARG A 283 -11.76 -11.69 9.49
N ALA A 284 -11.71 -11.17 8.28
CA ALA A 284 -10.46 -10.89 7.57
C ALA A 284 -9.91 -9.46 7.83
N THR A 285 -10.61 -8.64 8.62
CA THR A 285 -10.25 -7.24 8.95
C THR A 285 -10.30 -6.96 10.44
N ALA A 286 -9.54 -5.93 10.88
CA ALA A 286 -9.45 -5.52 12.27
C ALA A 286 -10.80 -5.01 12.83
N ALA A 287 -11.56 -4.28 12.00
CA ALA A 287 -12.89 -3.77 12.36
C ALA A 287 -13.95 -4.28 11.38
N ALA A 288 -15.22 -4.10 11.74
CA ALA A 288 -16.38 -4.42 10.90
C ALA A 288 -17.28 -3.18 10.77
N PRO A 289 -16.87 -2.16 10.00
CA PRO A 289 -17.67 -0.96 9.83
C PRO A 289 -19.01 -1.32 9.16
N SER A 290 -20.08 -0.70 9.65
CA SER A 290 -21.40 -0.85 9.03
C SER A 290 -21.44 -0.23 7.65
N PRO A 291 -22.39 -0.64 6.78
CA PRO A 291 -22.54 0.00 5.46
C PRO A 291 -22.74 1.51 5.53
N ALA A 292 -23.44 2.02 6.56
CA ALA A 292 -23.60 3.45 6.79
C ALA A 292 -22.27 4.14 7.14
N GLN A 293 -21.44 3.52 7.97
CA GLN A 293 -20.10 4.03 8.29
C GLN A 293 -19.21 4.02 7.05
N VAL A 294 -19.24 2.96 6.22
CA VAL A 294 -18.49 2.89 4.96
C VAL A 294 -18.88 4.03 4.03
N ALA A 295 -20.17 4.29 3.86
CA ALA A 295 -20.68 5.40 3.04
C ALA A 295 -20.21 6.76 3.61
N THR A 296 -20.37 6.97 4.92
CA THR A 296 -19.94 8.22 5.57
C THR A 296 -18.43 8.44 5.44
N LEU A 297 -17.60 7.40 5.58
CA LEU A 297 -16.16 7.49 5.36
C LEU A 297 -15.85 7.93 3.94
N ALA A 298 -16.50 7.32 2.94
CA ALA A 298 -16.31 7.68 1.54
C ALA A 298 -16.70 9.16 1.26
N ASP A 299 -17.81 9.64 1.82
CA ASP A 299 -18.23 11.05 1.75
C ASP A 299 -17.17 12.00 2.36
N HIS A 300 -16.37 11.49 3.29
CA HIS A 300 -15.28 12.24 3.93
C HIS A 300 -13.90 11.95 3.33
N GLY A 301 -13.85 11.28 2.17
CA GLY A 301 -12.59 11.01 1.42
C GLY A 301 -11.76 9.88 2.01
N ILE A 302 -12.37 8.95 2.74
CA ILE A 302 -11.72 7.79 3.32
C ILE A 302 -12.34 6.52 2.74
N VAL A 303 -11.55 5.69 2.09
CA VAL A 303 -11.95 4.38 1.60
C VAL A 303 -11.95 3.38 2.75
N ALA A 304 -13.01 2.64 2.96
CA ALA A 304 -13.06 1.61 3.99
C ALA A 304 -13.13 0.20 3.38
N LEU A 305 -12.29 -0.70 3.88
CA LEU A 305 -12.43 -2.12 3.59
C LEU A 305 -13.52 -2.71 4.49
N ALA A 306 -14.49 -3.38 3.87
CA ALA A 306 -15.55 -4.08 4.57
C ALA A 306 -15.31 -5.60 4.54
N PRO A 307 -15.31 -6.28 5.69
CA PRO A 307 -15.26 -7.74 5.71
C PRO A 307 -16.55 -8.33 5.15
N ILE A 308 -16.44 -9.48 4.49
CA ILE A 308 -17.60 -10.29 4.14
C ILE A 308 -17.79 -11.33 5.26
N ALA A 309 -18.92 -11.23 5.95
CA ALA A 309 -19.20 -12.05 7.12
C ALA A 309 -19.00 -13.55 6.85
N GLY A 310 -18.25 -14.23 7.72
CA GLY A 310 -17.97 -15.66 7.63
C GLY A 310 -17.14 -16.08 6.40
N ARG A 311 -16.44 -15.15 5.75
CA ARG A 311 -15.57 -15.43 4.61
C ARG A 311 -14.18 -14.82 4.80
N ASP A 312 -13.21 -15.44 4.16
CA ASP A 312 -11.82 -15.01 4.04
C ASP A 312 -11.63 -13.84 3.05
N ARG A 313 -12.64 -12.97 2.93
CA ARG A 313 -12.72 -11.94 1.90
C ARG A 313 -13.01 -10.58 2.48
N VAL A 314 -12.47 -9.57 1.82
CA VAL A 314 -12.80 -8.17 2.03
C VAL A 314 -13.32 -7.57 0.74
N ARG A 315 -14.25 -6.61 0.89
CA ARG A 315 -14.75 -5.81 -0.22
C ARG A 315 -14.22 -4.39 -0.07
N LEU A 316 -13.64 -3.89 -1.14
CA LEU A 316 -13.38 -2.47 -1.30
C LEU A 316 -14.62 -1.85 -1.98
N ALA A 317 -15.25 -0.88 -1.34
CA ALA A 317 -16.20 0.02 -1.99
C ALA A 317 -15.46 0.82 -3.06
N PRO A 318 -16.13 1.46 -4.03
CA PRO A 318 -15.44 2.31 -4.99
C PRO A 318 -14.39 3.17 -4.31
N ALA A 319 -13.14 3.09 -4.77
CA ALA A 319 -12.07 3.84 -4.16
C ALA A 319 -12.27 5.33 -4.44
N VAL A 320 -12.40 6.11 -3.37
CA VAL A 320 -12.46 7.57 -3.46
C VAL A 320 -11.07 8.16 -3.20
N THR A 321 -10.82 9.33 -3.77
CA THR A 321 -9.67 10.16 -3.37
C THR A 321 -10.02 10.96 -2.12
N VAL A 322 -9.00 11.55 -1.51
CA VAL A 322 -9.19 12.50 -0.41
C VAL A 322 -9.91 13.78 -0.88
N HIS A 323 -9.86 14.07 -2.17
CA HIS A 323 -10.43 15.29 -2.75
C HIS A 323 -11.94 15.46 -2.50
N ARG A 324 -12.32 16.66 -2.13
CA ARG A 324 -13.73 17.07 -1.99
C ARG A 324 -14.20 17.76 -3.27
N PRO A 325 -15.12 17.14 -4.06
CA PRO A 325 -15.61 17.74 -5.27
C PRO A 325 -16.26 19.11 -5.01
N ARG A 326 -15.83 20.12 -5.77
CA ARG A 326 -16.43 21.46 -5.72
C ARG A 326 -17.68 21.47 -6.60
N HIS A 327 -18.62 22.29 -6.20
CA HIS A 327 -19.81 22.50 -7.01
C HIS A 327 -19.55 23.54 -8.11
N TRP A 328 -19.65 23.12 -9.36
CA TRP A 328 -19.55 24.00 -10.51
C TRP A 328 -20.86 24.02 -11.29
N PRO A 329 -21.29 25.21 -11.80
CA PRO A 329 -22.51 25.29 -12.60
C PRO A 329 -22.37 24.60 -13.97
N ALA A 330 -21.18 24.65 -14.59
CA ALA A 330 -20.92 24.08 -15.89
C ALA A 330 -20.68 22.55 -15.82
N GLU A 331 -21.28 21.80 -16.72
CA GLU A 331 -21.22 20.34 -16.74
C GLU A 331 -19.79 19.80 -16.91
N PRO A 332 -18.92 20.28 -17.82
CA PRO A 332 -17.57 19.76 -17.94
C PRO A 332 -16.75 19.87 -16.64
N ALA A 333 -16.89 20.99 -15.92
CA ALA A 333 -16.19 21.20 -14.65
C ALA A 333 -16.72 20.29 -13.53
N ARG A 334 -18.04 20.07 -13.47
CA ARG A 334 -18.65 19.14 -12.52
C ARG A 334 -18.20 17.69 -12.76
N LEU A 335 -18.12 17.30 -14.03
CA LEU A 335 -17.68 15.97 -14.41
C LEU A 335 -16.22 15.73 -14.00
N LEU A 336 -15.36 16.71 -14.24
CA LEU A 336 -13.94 16.66 -13.84
C LEU A 336 -13.78 16.58 -12.31
N GLU A 337 -14.52 17.40 -11.55
CA GLU A 337 -14.48 17.37 -10.08
C GLU A 337 -14.94 16.03 -9.50
N ARG A 338 -15.98 15.43 -10.08
CA ARG A 338 -16.44 14.08 -9.69
C ARG A 338 -15.40 13.02 -10.05
N ALA A 339 -14.75 13.16 -11.21
CA ALA A 339 -13.71 12.24 -11.61
C ALA A 339 -12.48 12.31 -10.68
N ARG A 340 -12.06 13.51 -10.28
CA ARG A 340 -10.97 13.70 -9.32
C ARG A 340 -11.25 13.08 -7.96
N ALA A 341 -12.51 12.90 -7.59
CA ALA A 341 -12.91 12.20 -6.37
C ALA A 341 -12.93 10.67 -6.52
N ASP A 342 -12.79 10.13 -7.72
CA ASP A 342 -12.64 8.70 -7.99
C ASP A 342 -11.15 8.36 -8.18
N PHE A 343 -10.62 7.45 -7.40
CA PHE A 343 -9.21 7.08 -7.44
C PHE A 343 -8.77 6.43 -8.76
N SER A 344 -9.72 5.91 -9.54
CA SER A 344 -9.42 5.39 -10.88
C SER A 344 -8.96 6.50 -11.84
N TYR A 345 -9.40 7.74 -11.63
CA TYR A 345 -9.05 8.88 -12.47
C TYR A 345 -7.54 9.20 -12.47
N PRO A 346 -6.89 9.46 -11.33
CA PRO A 346 -5.46 9.73 -11.29
C PRO A 346 -4.63 8.56 -11.83
N LEU A 347 -5.06 7.30 -11.65
CA LEU A 347 -4.37 6.14 -12.19
C LEU A 347 -4.43 6.10 -13.73
N VAL A 348 -5.56 6.42 -14.33
CA VAL A 348 -5.71 6.52 -15.78
C VAL A 348 -4.91 7.70 -16.32
N VAL A 349 -4.98 8.86 -15.69
CA VAL A 349 -4.19 10.06 -16.07
C VAL A 349 -2.70 9.75 -16.04
N GLY A 350 -2.20 9.11 -14.99
CA GLY A 350 -0.80 8.71 -14.87
C GLY A 350 -0.35 7.77 -16.00
N GLN A 351 -1.19 6.80 -16.39
CA GLN A 351 -0.90 5.90 -17.52
C GLN A 351 -0.85 6.64 -18.86
N LEU A 352 -1.74 7.62 -19.06
CA LEU A 352 -1.74 8.44 -20.28
C LEU A 352 -0.53 9.36 -20.32
N ALA A 353 -0.15 9.93 -19.17
CA ALA A 353 1.06 10.74 -19.02
C ALA A 353 2.34 9.94 -19.30
N ALA A 354 2.42 8.72 -18.77
CA ALA A 354 3.53 7.81 -19.02
C ALA A 354 3.66 7.47 -20.51
N LEU A 355 2.53 7.22 -21.20
CA LEU A 355 2.52 7.00 -22.65
C LEU A 355 3.03 8.22 -23.41
N LEU A 356 2.54 9.42 -23.05
CA LEU A 356 2.98 10.66 -23.68
C LEU A 356 4.47 10.88 -23.48
N HIS A 357 4.97 10.68 -22.28
CA HIS A 357 6.38 10.81 -21.95
C HIS A 357 7.25 9.83 -22.78
N HIS A 358 6.82 8.59 -22.92
CA HIS A 358 7.53 7.59 -23.72
C HIS A 358 7.63 7.97 -25.22
N LEU A 359 6.65 8.68 -25.75
CA LEU A 359 6.62 9.10 -27.14
C LEU A 359 7.47 10.35 -27.42
N THR A 360 7.57 11.27 -26.46
CA THR A 360 8.16 12.60 -26.66
C THR A 360 9.62 12.61 -27.11
N PRO A 361 10.52 11.72 -26.65
CA PRO A 361 11.90 11.68 -27.16
C PRO A 361 11.98 11.41 -28.65
N GLY A 362 11.04 10.67 -29.22
CA GLY A 362 10.96 10.36 -30.65
C GLY A 362 10.43 11.49 -31.52
N PHE A 363 10.04 12.63 -30.96
CA PHE A 363 9.43 13.74 -31.74
C PHE A 363 10.38 14.84 -32.16
N ALA A 364 11.61 14.84 -31.67
CA ALA A 364 12.61 15.82 -32.03
C ALA A 364 12.85 15.84 -33.57
N GLY A 365 12.77 17.03 -34.17
CA GLY A 365 13.02 17.23 -35.61
C GLY A 365 11.96 16.68 -36.57
N ARG A 366 10.84 16.10 -36.05
CA ARG A 366 9.75 15.62 -36.91
C ARG A 366 8.79 16.76 -37.30
N PRO A 367 8.19 16.73 -38.48
CA PRO A 367 7.13 17.67 -38.87
C PRO A 367 5.89 17.54 -37.96
N ASP A 368 5.16 18.64 -37.76
CA ASP A 368 4.01 18.70 -36.90
C ASP A 368 2.94 17.63 -37.24
N GLY A 369 2.65 17.44 -38.51
CA GLY A 369 1.71 16.42 -38.95
C GLY A 369 2.14 14.99 -38.62
N ALA A 370 3.45 14.69 -38.66
CA ALA A 370 3.96 13.37 -38.30
C ALA A 370 3.93 13.14 -36.77
N VAL A 371 4.17 14.18 -35.96
CA VAL A 371 4.04 14.11 -34.49
C VAL A 371 2.57 13.89 -34.12
N ALA A 372 1.64 14.67 -34.69
CA ALA A 372 0.21 14.51 -34.42
C ALA A 372 -0.27 13.11 -34.78
N ALA A 373 0.04 12.61 -35.98
CA ALA A 373 -0.36 11.28 -36.43
C ALA A 373 0.22 10.16 -35.57
N ALA A 374 1.50 10.26 -35.17
CA ALA A 374 2.12 9.26 -34.29
C ALA A 374 1.50 9.26 -32.88
N THR A 375 1.22 10.45 -32.35
CA THR A 375 0.53 10.59 -31.06
C THR A 375 -0.87 10.00 -31.13
N GLU A 376 -1.64 10.38 -32.15
CA GLU A 376 -2.99 9.88 -32.36
C GLU A 376 -3.03 8.36 -32.50
N ALA A 377 -2.14 7.77 -33.29
CA ALA A 377 -2.06 6.34 -33.49
C ALA A 377 -1.74 5.59 -32.16
N ALA A 378 -0.78 6.10 -31.37
CA ALA A 378 -0.40 5.48 -30.10
C ALA A 378 -1.53 5.54 -29.08
N PHE A 379 -2.20 6.70 -28.92
CA PHE A 379 -3.28 6.86 -27.98
C PHE A 379 -4.55 6.08 -28.40
N ARG A 380 -4.91 6.05 -29.69
CA ARG A 380 -5.99 5.21 -30.20
C ARG A 380 -5.70 3.73 -30.02
N GLY A 381 -4.45 3.29 -30.27
CA GLY A 381 -4.03 1.91 -30.03
C GLY A 381 -4.13 1.51 -28.57
N ARG A 382 -3.95 2.44 -27.62
CA ARG A 382 -4.02 2.18 -26.18
C ARG A 382 -5.45 2.26 -25.62
N LEU A 383 -6.22 3.25 -26.08
CA LEU A 383 -7.58 3.52 -25.58
C LEU A 383 -8.65 2.65 -26.25
N GLY A 384 -8.40 2.18 -27.46
CA GLY A 384 -9.36 1.44 -28.27
C GLY A 384 -10.36 2.33 -29.00
N GLU A 385 -11.32 1.67 -29.66
CA GLU A 385 -12.42 2.34 -30.36
C GLU A 385 -13.37 3.03 -29.38
N GLY A 386 -13.86 4.21 -29.76
CA GLY A 386 -14.80 5.00 -28.95
C GLY A 386 -14.14 6.06 -28.05
N ALA A 387 -12.81 6.16 -28.03
CA ALA A 387 -12.13 7.26 -27.36
C ALA A 387 -12.28 8.57 -28.14
N GLY A 388 -12.68 9.65 -27.44
CA GLY A 388 -12.52 11.01 -27.94
C GLY A 388 -11.04 11.41 -27.83
N LEU A 389 -10.44 11.88 -28.93
CA LEU A 389 -9.05 12.34 -28.95
C LEU A 389 -8.90 13.52 -29.89
N ALA A 390 -8.42 14.65 -29.36
CA ALA A 390 -7.97 15.79 -30.12
C ALA A 390 -6.49 16.04 -29.82
N VAL A 391 -5.70 16.25 -30.87
CA VAL A 391 -4.25 16.50 -30.78
C VAL A 391 -3.97 17.82 -31.48
N GLU A 392 -3.38 18.76 -30.75
CA GLU A 392 -3.00 20.08 -31.25
C GLU A 392 -1.52 20.34 -31.02
N LEU A 393 -0.84 20.87 -32.04
CA LEU A 393 0.52 21.40 -31.92
C LEU A 393 0.49 22.90 -32.16
N SER A 394 1.18 23.62 -31.27
CA SER A 394 1.38 25.07 -31.42
C SER A 394 2.81 25.45 -31.04
N GLY A 395 3.24 26.67 -31.38
CA GLY A 395 4.48 27.19 -30.81
C GLY A 395 4.41 27.36 -29.32
N HIS A 396 5.50 27.04 -28.61
CA HIS A 396 5.53 27.30 -27.18
C HIS A 396 5.57 28.82 -26.90
N PRO A 397 4.71 29.37 -26.04
CA PRO A 397 4.59 30.83 -25.86
C PRO A 397 5.89 31.48 -25.34
N GLU A 398 6.63 30.79 -24.49
CA GLU A 398 7.84 31.32 -23.83
C GLU A 398 9.15 30.72 -24.33
N ARG A 399 9.11 29.65 -25.14
CA ARG A 399 10.29 28.91 -25.59
C ARG A 399 10.21 28.68 -27.10
N PRO A 400 10.80 29.58 -27.90
CA PRO A 400 10.69 29.51 -29.37
C PRO A 400 11.36 28.28 -29.98
N ASP A 401 12.29 27.62 -29.27
CA ASP A 401 12.94 26.36 -29.60
C ASP A 401 12.05 25.14 -29.38
N ARG A 402 10.87 25.32 -28.78
CA ARG A 402 9.95 24.24 -28.44
C ARG A 402 8.58 24.45 -29.08
N ARG A 403 7.88 23.33 -29.22
CA ARG A 403 6.45 23.24 -29.57
C ARG A 403 5.67 22.77 -28.36
N LEU A 404 4.43 23.19 -28.26
CA LEU A 404 3.51 22.71 -27.24
C LEU A 404 2.56 21.69 -27.89
N LEU A 405 2.66 20.45 -27.49
CA LEU A 405 1.73 19.38 -27.84
C LEU A 405 0.63 19.33 -26.78
N ARG A 406 -0.60 19.57 -27.21
CA ARG A 406 -1.79 19.48 -26.37
C ARG A 406 -2.64 18.31 -26.78
N LEU A 407 -3.17 17.60 -25.81
CA LEU A 407 -4.10 16.49 -25.99
C LEU A 407 -5.34 16.75 -25.16
N ALA A 408 -6.51 16.59 -25.78
CA ALA A 408 -7.78 16.47 -25.07
C ALA A 408 -8.31 15.06 -25.33
N ILE A 409 -8.44 14.28 -24.26
CA ILE A 409 -8.73 12.84 -24.30
C ILE A 409 -10.02 12.61 -23.53
N THR A 410 -10.99 11.91 -24.14
CA THR A 410 -12.14 11.37 -23.42
C THR A 410 -12.01 9.85 -23.41
N PRO A 411 -11.57 9.24 -22.30
CA PRO A 411 -11.43 7.79 -22.20
C PRO A 411 -12.80 7.11 -22.35
N PRO A 412 -12.87 5.93 -22.99
CA PRO A 412 -14.14 5.19 -23.08
C PRO A 412 -14.53 4.62 -21.69
N ALA A 413 -15.82 4.34 -21.50
CA ALA A 413 -16.36 3.85 -20.23
C ALA A 413 -15.63 2.62 -19.62
N PRO A 414 -15.13 1.64 -20.41
CA PRO A 414 -14.36 0.53 -19.85
C PRO A 414 -13.00 0.94 -19.24
N VAL A 415 -12.45 2.07 -19.68
CA VAL A 415 -11.16 2.61 -19.17
C VAL A 415 -11.41 3.54 -17.98
N LEU A 416 -12.40 4.44 -18.12
CA LEU A 416 -12.80 5.37 -17.06
C LEU A 416 -14.33 5.53 -17.08
N ALA A 417 -14.99 5.00 -16.05
CA ALA A 417 -16.44 4.97 -15.97
C ALA A 417 -17.09 6.37 -16.05
N SER A 418 -16.43 7.38 -15.50
CA SER A 418 -16.90 8.77 -15.54
C SER A 418 -16.84 9.40 -16.94
N GLN A 419 -16.03 8.86 -17.86
CA GLN A 419 -15.69 9.46 -19.15
C GLN A 419 -15.26 10.94 -19.05
N ALA A 420 -14.68 11.33 -17.91
CA ALA A 420 -14.23 12.68 -17.70
C ALA A 420 -13.09 13.03 -18.66
N PRO A 421 -13.05 14.25 -19.20
CA PRO A 421 -11.98 14.66 -20.08
C PRO A 421 -10.65 14.73 -19.33
N VAL A 422 -9.58 14.30 -20.00
CA VAL A 422 -8.20 14.42 -19.56
C VAL A 422 -7.49 15.37 -20.51
N GLU A 423 -7.05 16.50 -19.99
CA GLU A 423 -6.27 17.46 -20.75
C GLU A 423 -4.80 17.37 -20.37
N MET A 424 -3.93 17.25 -21.35
CA MET A 424 -2.50 17.12 -21.16
C MET A 424 -1.76 18.07 -22.08
N ALA A 425 -0.64 18.61 -21.61
CA ALA A 425 0.24 19.43 -22.43
C ALA A 425 1.70 19.13 -22.13
N VAL A 426 2.51 19.01 -23.17
CA VAL A 426 3.95 18.77 -23.03
C VAL A 426 4.73 19.62 -24.02
N ALA A 427 5.84 20.19 -23.55
CA ALA A 427 6.78 20.93 -24.41
C ALA A 427 7.77 19.96 -25.07
N ILE A 428 7.72 19.85 -26.38
CA ILE A 428 8.62 19.00 -27.20
C ILE A 428 9.62 19.84 -27.97
N PRO A 429 10.83 19.35 -28.26
CA PRO A 429 11.80 20.04 -29.14
C PRO A 429 11.20 20.25 -30.52
N ARG A 430 11.65 21.35 -31.18
CA ARG A 430 11.32 21.58 -32.58
C ARG A 430 12.02 20.65 -33.53
#